data_b80471aa52dbc8c56d63aaca313fcab3
#
_entry.id   b80471aa52dbc8c56d63aaca313fcab3
#
_cell.length_a   1.000
_cell.length_b   1.000
_cell.length_c   1.000
_cell.angle_alpha   90.00
_cell.angle_beta   90.00
_cell.angle_gamma   90.00
#
_symmetry.space_group_name_H-M   'P 1'
#
loop_
_entity.id
_entity.type
_entity.pdbx_description
1 polymer ?
#
loop_
_entity_poly.entity_id
_entity_poly.type
_entity_poly.pdbx_seq_one_letter_code
_entity_poly.pdbx_strand_id
1 'polypeptide(L)'
;MDKQAHALSRVDIVRQSIVKSIIVKVSSVEEALAFSNDYAPEHLILHLENPSEKVSMVDNAGSVFVGPYTPERLASLNVQMPMLTFPSSCGDYASGTNHTLPTNGYARQFSGVNTLSFQKHITSQAITHAGLRGLGPVVATLADCEGLQAHANAVRIRLVNP
;
A
#
# COMPACT_ATOMS: atom_id res chain seq x y z
N MET A 1 -24.69 13.46 10.18
CA MET A 1 -23.37 13.63 10.83
C MET A 1 -23.47 14.26 12.22
N ASP A 2 -24.02 15.45 12.39
CA ASP A 2 -24.04 16.16 13.68
C ASP A 2 -24.74 15.36 14.79
N LYS A 3 -25.93 14.81 14.53
CA LYS A 3 -26.67 13.95 15.49
C LYS A 3 -25.88 12.71 15.89
N GLN A 4 -25.05 12.18 15.04
CA GLN A 4 -24.21 11.01 15.30
C GLN A 4 -22.96 11.39 16.09
N ALA A 5 -22.37 12.54 15.77
CA ALA A 5 -21.22 13.06 16.48
C ALA A 5 -21.56 13.33 17.97
N HIS A 6 -22.76 13.85 18.24
CA HIS A 6 -23.23 14.09 19.61
C HIS A 6 -23.41 12.83 20.46
N ALA A 7 -23.59 11.67 19.83
CA ALA A 7 -23.71 10.38 20.53
C ALA A 7 -22.35 9.77 20.92
N LEU A 8 -21.24 10.37 20.49
CA LEU A 8 -19.89 9.87 20.76
C LEU A 8 -19.27 10.55 21.98
N SER A 9 -18.55 9.78 22.77
CA SER A 9 -17.80 10.30 23.94
C SER A 9 -16.70 11.30 23.56
N ARG A 10 -16.23 11.25 22.30
CA ARG A 10 -15.18 12.13 21.74
C ARG A 10 -15.73 13.19 20.79
N VAL A 11 -16.90 13.73 21.05
CA VAL A 11 -17.59 14.70 20.18
C VAL A 11 -16.73 15.90 19.80
N ASP A 12 -15.91 16.41 20.72
CA ASP A 12 -15.06 17.58 20.46
C ASP A 12 -13.94 17.29 19.46
N ILE A 13 -13.37 16.08 19.50
CA ILE A 13 -12.38 15.62 18.52
C ILE A 13 -13.05 15.45 17.16
N VAL A 14 -14.23 14.83 17.10
CA VAL A 14 -15.00 14.65 15.87
C VAL A 14 -15.31 15.99 15.21
N ARG A 15 -15.75 16.99 15.97
CA ARG A 15 -16.03 18.34 15.46
C ARG A 15 -14.80 19.00 14.84
N GLN A 16 -13.65 18.92 15.51
CA GLN A 16 -12.40 19.45 14.99
C GLN A 16 -11.96 18.71 13.70
N SER A 17 -12.17 17.41 13.62
CA SER A 17 -11.86 16.60 12.46
C SER A 17 -12.73 16.98 11.26
N ILE A 18 -14.05 17.12 11.48
CA ILE A 18 -15.00 17.49 10.41
C ILE A 18 -14.66 18.84 9.80
N VAL A 19 -14.26 19.83 10.60
CA VAL A 19 -13.86 21.16 10.10
C VAL A 19 -12.65 21.09 9.17
N LYS A 20 -11.77 20.10 9.36
CA LYS A 20 -10.58 19.88 8.54
C LYS A 20 -10.84 18.95 7.35
N SER A 21 -12.04 18.39 7.24
CA SER A 21 -12.41 17.49 6.17
C SER A 21 -12.77 18.26 4.90
N ILE A 22 -12.56 17.64 3.75
CA ILE A 22 -12.90 18.20 2.44
C ILE A 22 -13.88 17.29 1.70
N ILE A 23 -14.69 17.88 0.85
CA ILE A 23 -15.52 17.19 -0.13
C ILE A 23 -14.98 17.57 -1.51
N VAL A 24 -14.54 16.60 -2.27
CA VAL A 24 -14.06 16.79 -3.63
C VAL A 24 -15.15 16.29 -4.58
N LYS A 25 -15.62 17.16 -5.48
CA LYS A 25 -16.57 16.80 -6.52
C LYS A 25 -15.79 16.46 -7.79
N VAL A 26 -16.01 15.28 -8.31
CA VAL A 26 -15.35 14.76 -9.51
C VAL A 26 -16.36 14.41 -10.57
N SER A 27 -15.93 14.24 -11.82
CA SER A 27 -16.78 13.90 -12.96
C SER A 27 -16.84 12.40 -13.24
N SER A 28 -15.86 11.63 -12.74
CA SER A 28 -15.80 10.17 -12.93
C SER A 28 -15.16 9.46 -11.74
N VAL A 29 -15.31 8.13 -11.70
CA VAL A 29 -14.67 7.26 -10.70
C VAL A 29 -13.17 7.25 -10.90
N GLU A 30 -12.69 7.30 -12.12
CA GLU A 30 -11.28 7.35 -12.47
C GLU A 30 -10.61 8.61 -11.92
N GLU A 31 -11.27 9.75 -12.04
CA GLU A 31 -10.80 11.02 -11.46
C GLU A 31 -10.78 10.96 -9.92
N ALA A 32 -11.79 10.33 -9.31
CA ALA A 32 -11.83 10.13 -7.86
C ALA A 32 -10.66 9.27 -7.38
N LEU A 33 -10.34 8.19 -8.10
CA LEU A 33 -9.25 7.29 -7.74
C LEU A 33 -7.89 7.93 -7.99
N ALA A 34 -7.72 8.72 -9.06
CA ALA A 34 -6.52 9.50 -9.28
C ALA A 34 -6.25 10.47 -8.13
N PHE A 35 -7.28 11.24 -7.71
CA PHE A 35 -7.18 12.10 -6.53
C PHE A 35 -6.83 11.32 -5.26
N SER A 36 -7.46 10.14 -5.05
CA SER A 36 -7.19 9.29 -3.90
C SER A 36 -5.75 8.78 -3.89
N ASN A 37 -5.21 8.36 -5.04
CA ASN A 37 -3.83 7.92 -5.17
C ASN A 37 -2.83 9.04 -4.88
N ASP A 38 -3.14 10.26 -5.33
CA ASP A 38 -2.33 11.45 -5.02
C ASP A 38 -2.39 11.81 -3.53
N TYR A 39 -3.55 11.64 -2.90
CA TYR A 39 -3.72 11.88 -1.47
C TYR A 39 -3.04 10.81 -0.62
N ALA A 40 -3.04 9.56 -1.07
CA ALA A 40 -2.50 8.38 -0.40
C ALA A 40 -3.03 8.19 1.03
N PRO A 41 -4.33 7.92 1.18
CA PRO A 41 -4.98 7.83 2.48
C PRO A 41 -4.47 6.65 3.30
N GLU A 42 -4.53 6.79 4.63
CA GLU A 42 -4.35 5.67 5.55
C GLU A 42 -5.44 4.62 5.35
N HIS A 43 -6.70 5.07 5.28
CA HIS A 43 -7.87 4.24 5.03
C HIS A 43 -8.60 4.74 3.78
N LEU A 44 -8.76 3.87 2.80
CA LEU A 44 -9.55 4.14 1.60
C LEU A 44 -10.81 3.28 1.60
N ILE A 45 -11.97 3.91 1.46
CA ILE A 45 -13.25 3.21 1.30
C ILE A 45 -13.71 3.33 -0.14
N LEU A 46 -13.94 2.19 -0.78
CA LEU A 46 -14.56 2.11 -2.10
C LEU A 46 -16.06 1.80 -1.95
N HIS A 47 -16.88 2.85 -1.82
CA HIS A 47 -18.31 2.74 -1.76
C HIS A 47 -18.93 3.13 -3.09
N LEU A 48 -18.76 2.27 -4.07
CA LEU A 48 -19.12 2.44 -5.48
C LEU A 48 -20.00 1.28 -5.94
N GLU A 49 -20.57 1.41 -7.12
CA GLU A 49 -21.10 0.27 -7.86
C GLU A 49 -19.92 -0.60 -8.35
N ASN A 50 -19.99 -1.92 -8.14
CA ASN A 50 -18.93 -2.90 -8.48
C ASN A 50 -17.53 -2.53 -7.95
N PRO A 51 -17.37 -2.25 -6.65
CA PRO A 51 -16.13 -1.70 -6.12
C PRO A 51 -14.93 -2.64 -6.27
N SER A 52 -15.14 -3.95 -6.33
CA SER A 52 -14.07 -4.94 -6.50
C SER A 52 -13.32 -4.79 -7.82
N GLU A 53 -14.00 -4.34 -8.88
CA GLU A 53 -13.41 -4.11 -10.19
C GLU A 53 -12.45 -2.92 -10.20
N LYS A 54 -12.60 -2.01 -9.24
CA LYS A 54 -11.81 -0.79 -9.12
C LYS A 54 -10.59 -0.90 -8.20
N VAL A 55 -10.46 -2.01 -7.48
CA VAL A 55 -9.31 -2.23 -6.56
C VAL A 55 -7.97 -2.16 -7.30
N SER A 56 -7.91 -2.69 -8.53
CA SER A 56 -6.69 -2.67 -9.35
C SER A 56 -6.23 -1.27 -9.78
N MET A 57 -7.07 -0.25 -9.60
CA MET A 57 -6.75 1.16 -9.90
C MET A 57 -6.25 1.92 -8.66
N VAL A 58 -6.19 1.26 -7.51
CA VAL A 58 -5.67 1.85 -6.27
C VAL A 58 -4.18 1.57 -6.18
N ASP A 59 -3.38 2.61 -6.32
CA ASP A 59 -1.92 2.55 -6.22
C ASP A 59 -1.44 2.84 -4.79
N ASN A 60 -2.11 3.77 -4.10
CA ASN A 60 -1.64 4.31 -2.83
C ASN A 60 -2.77 4.37 -1.78
N ALA A 61 -2.75 3.43 -0.86
CA ALA A 61 -3.57 3.45 0.35
C ALA A 61 -2.92 2.58 1.44
N GLY A 62 -3.08 2.93 2.70
CA GLY A 62 -2.62 2.08 3.80
C GLY A 62 -3.46 0.81 3.91
N SER A 63 -4.78 0.94 3.80
CA SER A 63 -5.74 -0.17 3.73
C SER A 63 -6.92 0.22 2.85
N VAL A 64 -7.47 -0.75 2.11
CA VAL A 64 -8.62 -0.55 1.21
C VAL A 64 -9.81 -1.36 1.69
N PHE A 65 -10.94 -0.70 1.90
CA PHE A 65 -12.21 -1.29 2.31
C PHE A 65 -13.17 -1.31 1.12
N VAL A 66 -13.60 -2.50 0.71
CA VAL A 66 -14.30 -2.71 -0.56
C VAL A 66 -15.76 -3.06 -0.32
N GLY A 67 -16.65 -2.19 -0.73
CA GLY A 67 -18.09 -2.41 -0.74
C GLY A 67 -18.80 -2.12 0.59
N PRO A 68 -20.13 -2.28 0.64
CA PRO A 68 -20.96 -1.84 1.76
C PRO A 68 -20.88 -2.72 3.01
N TYR A 69 -20.29 -3.91 2.91
CA TYR A 69 -20.21 -4.88 4.01
C TYR A 69 -18.81 -5.02 4.60
N THR A 70 -17.80 -4.51 3.95
CA THR A 70 -16.54 -4.23 4.61
C THR A 70 -16.80 -3.12 5.61
N PRO A 71 -16.33 -3.22 6.84
CA PRO A 71 -16.94 -2.55 7.99
C PRO A 71 -16.84 -1.03 8.02
N GLU A 72 -17.02 -0.38 6.88
CA GLU A 72 -17.34 1.03 6.76
C GLU A 72 -18.72 1.21 6.15
N ARG A 73 -19.68 0.96 6.95
CA ARG A 73 -21.05 1.24 6.59
C ARG A 73 -21.32 2.74 6.65
N LEU A 74 -21.16 3.42 5.55
CA LEU A 74 -21.95 4.61 5.32
C LEU A 74 -23.42 4.19 5.27
N ALA A 75 -24.17 4.63 6.24
CA ALA A 75 -25.60 4.41 6.30
C ALA A 75 -26.25 4.97 5.04
N SER A 76 -26.38 4.16 4.00
CA SER A 76 -27.34 4.42 2.94
C SER A 76 -28.71 4.04 3.46
N LEU A 77 -29.49 5.08 3.76
CA LEU A 77 -30.93 5.13 3.67
C LEU A 77 -31.73 3.95 4.28
N ASN A 78 -32.32 4.22 5.44
CA ASN A 78 -33.47 3.55 6.03
C ASN A 78 -33.29 2.24 6.79
N VAL A 79 -32.14 1.96 7.39
CA VAL A 79 -32.08 0.93 8.43
C VAL A 79 -31.64 1.57 9.73
N GLN A 80 -32.58 1.60 10.68
CA GLN A 80 -32.39 2.00 12.05
C GLN A 80 -31.51 0.95 12.76
N MET A 81 -30.19 1.09 12.67
CA MET A 81 -29.26 0.35 13.51
C MET A 81 -28.38 1.31 14.30
N PRO A 82 -28.10 1.02 15.57
CA PRO A 82 -27.24 1.87 16.37
C PRO A 82 -25.85 1.89 15.74
N MET A 83 -25.50 3.05 15.21
CA MET A 83 -24.25 3.32 14.56
C MET A 83 -23.16 3.50 15.60
N LEU A 84 -22.41 2.45 15.83
CA LEU A 84 -21.15 2.49 16.57
C LEU A 84 -20.23 1.38 16.05
N THR A 85 -19.83 1.47 14.80
CA THR A 85 -18.72 0.65 14.38
C THR A 85 -17.89 1.44 13.38
N PHE A 86 -16.74 1.83 13.84
CA PHE A 86 -15.68 2.27 12.97
C PHE A 86 -15.33 1.12 12.02
N PRO A 87 -15.15 1.41 10.78
CA PRO A 87 -14.94 0.45 9.72
C PRO A 87 -13.59 -0.23 9.74
N SER A 88 -12.60 0.44 10.26
CA SER A 88 -11.31 -0.15 10.54
C SER A 88 -11.37 -1.27 11.58
N SER A 89 -12.45 -1.36 12.35
CA SER A 89 -12.52 -2.27 13.50
C SER A 89 -12.34 -3.74 13.15
N CYS A 90 -12.89 -4.23 12.04
CA CYS A 90 -12.61 -5.62 11.62
C CYS A 90 -11.18 -5.77 11.11
N GLY A 91 -10.68 -4.79 10.39
CA GLY A 91 -9.30 -4.74 9.94
C GLY A 91 -8.32 -4.70 11.11
N ASP A 92 -8.67 -3.93 12.12
CA ASP A 92 -7.84 -3.78 13.32
C ASP A 92 -7.78 -5.05 14.17
N TYR A 93 -8.86 -5.84 14.20
CA TYR A 93 -8.97 -6.90 15.20
C TYR A 93 -9.10 -8.32 14.66
N ALA A 94 -9.79 -8.54 13.55
CA ALA A 94 -10.20 -9.92 13.22
C ALA A 94 -10.15 -10.32 11.75
N SER A 95 -10.11 -9.39 10.79
CA SER A 95 -10.17 -9.73 9.36
C SER A 95 -8.81 -10.11 8.74
N GLY A 96 -7.73 -9.98 9.51
CA GLY A 96 -6.38 -10.34 9.07
C GLY A 96 -5.55 -9.19 8.49
N THR A 97 -6.13 -8.00 8.32
CA THR A 97 -5.38 -6.78 8.03
C THR A 97 -4.78 -6.18 9.31
N ASN A 98 -4.04 -5.09 9.21
CA ASN A 98 -3.35 -4.47 10.33
C ASN A 98 -3.79 -3.02 10.51
N HIS A 99 -3.83 -2.55 11.75
CA HIS A 99 -4.13 -1.16 12.10
C HIS A 99 -2.89 -0.25 12.10
N THR A 100 -1.70 -0.83 12.07
CA THR A 100 -0.44 -0.05 11.97
C THR A 100 -0.18 0.25 10.50
N LEU A 101 -0.74 1.35 10.05
CA LEU A 101 -0.80 1.77 8.65
C LEU A 101 0.01 3.06 8.43
N PRO A 102 0.51 3.30 7.21
CA PRO A 102 1.17 4.55 6.87
C PRO A 102 0.16 5.70 6.83
N THR A 103 0.49 6.80 7.50
CA THR A 103 -0.30 8.05 7.57
C THR A 103 0.37 9.17 6.79
N ASN A 104 -0.28 10.34 6.69
CA ASN A 104 0.30 11.56 6.09
C ASN A 104 0.87 11.39 4.67
N GLY A 105 0.21 10.58 3.85
CA GLY A 105 0.63 10.33 2.48
C GLY A 105 1.80 9.34 2.33
N TYR A 106 2.30 8.78 3.43
CA TYR A 106 3.38 7.77 3.37
C TYR A 106 2.95 6.44 2.74
N ALA A 107 1.65 6.22 2.49
CA ALA A 107 1.16 5.08 1.72
C ALA A 107 1.68 5.05 0.27
N ARG A 108 2.28 6.13 -0.24
CA ARG A 108 3.03 6.15 -1.51
C ARG A 108 4.33 5.35 -1.46
N GLN A 109 4.87 5.09 -0.28
CA GLN A 109 6.20 4.51 -0.08
C GLN A 109 6.19 3.25 0.79
N PHE A 110 5.23 3.15 1.71
CA PHE A 110 5.19 2.12 2.72
C PHE A 110 3.83 1.41 2.74
N SER A 111 3.88 0.13 3.04
CA SER A 111 2.70 -0.69 3.35
C SER A 111 2.43 -0.68 4.85
N GLY A 112 1.23 -1.09 5.24
CA GLY A 112 0.95 -1.45 6.63
C GLY A 112 1.85 -2.56 7.13
N VAL A 113 2.07 -2.62 8.43
CA VAL A 113 2.86 -3.68 9.05
C VAL A 113 2.22 -5.04 8.77
N ASN A 114 3.01 -5.99 8.32
CA ASN A 114 2.60 -7.34 8.01
C ASN A 114 3.69 -8.35 8.36
N THR A 115 3.46 -9.62 8.11
CA THR A 115 4.42 -10.69 8.41
C THR A 115 5.78 -10.47 7.74
N LEU A 116 5.79 -9.94 6.51
CA LEU A 116 7.03 -9.67 5.78
C LEU A 116 7.88 -8.59 6.44
N SER A 117 7.26 -7.66 7.19
CA SER A 117 7.97 -6.61 7.92
C SER A 117 8.93 -7.16 8.98
N PHE A 118 8.69 -8.38 9.44
CA PHE A 118 9.52 -9.10 10.43
C PHE A 118 10.42 -10.16 9.79
N GLN A 119 10.40 -10.28 8.47
CA GLN A 119 11.22 -11.23 7.73
C GLN A 119 12.46 -10.54 7.17
N LYS A 120 13.52 -11.31 7.08
CA LYS A 120 14.78 -10.89 6.45
C LYS A 120 14.99 -11.71 5.19
N HIS A 121 15.24 -11.03 4.09
CA HIS A 121 15.56 -11.66 2.82
C HIS A 121 17.08 -11.76 2.65
N ILE A 122 17.53 -12.95 2.28
CA ILE A 122 18.93 -13.22 1.96
C ILE A 122 18.95 -13.78 0.53
N THR A 123 19.67 -13.12 -0.36
CA THR A 123 19.88 -13.62 -1.70
C THR A 123 21.10 -14.54 -1.71
N SER A 124 21.02 -15.64 -2.43
CA SER A 124 22.14 -16.53 -2.71
C SER A 124 22.20 -16.80 -4.19
N GLN A 125 23.40 -16.92 -4.73
CA GLN A 125 23.60 -17.29 -6.13
C GLN A 125 24.70 -18.32 -6.26
N ALA A 126 24.53 -19.25 -7.18
CA ALA A 126 25.53 -20.17 -7.64
C ALA A 126 25.57 -20.18 -9.16
N ILE A 127 26.76 -20.20 -9.74
CA ILE A 127 26.93 -20.23 -11.19
C ILE A 127 27.80 -21.42 -11.57
N THR A 128 27.43 -22.14 -12.61
CA THR A 128 28.24 -23.20 -13.19
C THR A 128 29.39 -22.61 -14.02
N HIS A 129 30.43 -23.40 -14.28
CA HIS A 129 31.51 -22.97 -15.17
C HIS A 129 31.01 -22.58 -16.57
N ALA A 130 30.07 -23.35 -17.14
CA ALA A 130 29.45 -23.02 -18.39
C ALA A 130 28.65 -21.69 -18.34
N GLY A 131 27.91 -21.47 -17.25
CA GLY A 131 27.20 -20.21 -16.99
C GLY A 131 28.15 -19.02 -16.84
N LEU A 132 29.27 -19.19 -16.15
CA LEU A 132 30.30 -18.16 -16.04
C LEU A 132 30.94 -17.82 -17.40
N ARG A 133 31.20 -18.82 -18.25
CA ARG A 133 31.71 -18.57 -19.62
C ARG A 133 30.72 -17.76 -20.48
N GLY A 134 29.42 -17.98 -20.31
CA GLY A 134 28.40 -17.21 -21.02
C GLY A 134 28.20 -15.80 -20.47
N LEU A 135 28.07 -15.67 -19.16
CA LEU A 135 27.74 -14.41 -18.49
C LEU A 135 28.96 -13.53 -18.19
N GLY A 136 30.11 -14.16 -17.95
CA GLY A 136 31.31 -13.47 -17.47
C GLY A 136 31.80 -12.31 -18.33
N PRO A 137 31.86 -12.43 -19.68
CA PRO A 137 32.24 -11.31 -20.53
C PRO A 137 31.32 -10.09 -20.37
N VAL A 138 30.03 -10.30 -20.23
CA VAL A 138 29.05 -9.23 -20.03
C VAL A 138 29.28 -8.54 -18.69
N VAL A 139 29.45 -9.33 -17.61
CA VAL A 139 29.72 -8.81 -16.26
C VAL A 139 31.03 -8.00 -16.25
N ALA A 140 32.06 -8.50 -16.89
CA ALA A 140 33.35 -7.78 -16.97
C ALA A 140 33.21 -6.44 -17.71
N THR A 141 32.46 -6.41 -18.82
CA THR A 141 32.20 -5.19 -19.58
C THR A 141 31.42 -4.17 -18.78
N LEU A 142 30.36 -4.58 -18.09
CA LEU A 142 29.57 -3.68 -17.26
C LEU A 142 30.39 -3.11 -16.11
N ALA A 143 31.19 -3.96 -15.45
CA ALA A 143 32.06 -3.52 -14.36
C ALA A 143 33.14 -2.52 -14.86
N ASP A 144 33.69 -2.70 -16.05
CA ASP A 144 34.60 -1.73 -16.65
C ASP A 144 33.92 -0.38 -16.96
N CYS A 145 32.68 -0.42 -17.46
CA CYS A 145 31.89 0.80 -17.72
C CYS A 145 31.63 1.60 -16.43
N GLU A 146 31.47 0.92 -15.30
CA GLU A 146 31.31 1.53 -13.98
C GLU A 146 32.66 1.93 -13.34
N GLY A 147 33.78 1.63 -13.98
CA GLY A 147 35.13 1.88 -13.42
C GLY A 147 35.53 0.88 -12.33
N LEU A 148 34.80 -0.22 -12.17
CA LEU A 148 35.03 -1.24 -11.13
C LEU A 148 35.98 -2.34 -11.63
N GLN A 149 37.23 -1.99 -11.94
CA GLN A 149 38.22 -2.91 -12.52
C GLN A 149 38.47 -4.17 -11.68
N ALA A 150 38.44 -4.06 -10.36
CA ALA A 150 38.60 -5.22 -9.47
C ALA A 150 37.47 -6.26 -9.66
N HIS A 151 36.25 -5.80 -9.86
CA HIS A 151 35.09 -6.67 -10.16
C HIS A 151 35.24 -7.33 -11.53
N ALA A 152 35.62 -6.57 -12.56
CA ALA A 152 35.89 -7.12 -13.89
C ALA A 152 36.99 -8.17 -13.86
N ASN A 153 38.12 -7.90 -13.17
CA ASN A 153 39.22 -8.82 -13.07
C ASN A 153 38.89 -10.08 -12.26
N ALA A 154 38.04 -9.97 -11.24
CA ALA A 154 37.56 -11.14 -10.48
C ALA A 154 36.86 -12.17 -11.37
N VAL A 155 36.13 -11.71 -12.38
CA VAL A 155 35.50 -12.57 -13.39
C VAL A 155 36.53 -13.11 -14.38
N ARG A 156 37.38 -12.25 -14.94
CA ARG A 156 38.39 -12.62 -15.94
C ARG A 156 39.31 -13.70 -15.45
N ILE A 157 39.81 -13.59 -14.22
CA ILE A 157 40.70 -14.60 -13.62
C ILE A 157 40.02 -15.97 -13.58
N ARG A 158 38.75 -16.04 -13.24
CA ARG A 158 37.98 -17.29 -13.19
C ARG A 158 37.63 -17.88 -14.55
N LEU A 159 37.66 -17.05 -15.60
CA LEU A 159 37.47 -17.52 -16.98
C LEU A 159 38.73 -18.16 -17.52
N VAL A 160 39.91 -17.72 -17.06
CA VAL A 160 41.22 -18.23 -17.53
C VAL A 160 41.67 -19.47 -16.73
N ASN A 161 41.34 -19.48 -15.44
CA ASN A 161 41.74 -20.58 -14.53
C ASN A 161 40.46 -21.24 -14.00
N PRO A 162 39.84 -22.18 -14.69
CA PRO A 162 38.60 -22.82 -14.32
C PRO A 162 38.75 -23.78 -13.12
#